data_66974e6d6809c787bde85fa0b6df719d
#
_entry.id   66974e6d6809c787bde85fa0b6df719d
#
_cell.length_a   1.000
_cell.length_b   1.000
_cell.length_c   1.000
_cell.angle_alpha   90.00
_cell.angle_beta   90.00
_cell.angle_gamma   90.00
#
_symmetry.space_group_name_H-M   'P 1'
#
loop_
_entity.id
_entity.type
_entity.pdbx_description
1 polymer ?
#
loop_
_entity_poly.entity_id
_entity_poly.type
_entity_poly.pdbx_seq_one_letter_code
_entity_poly.pdbx_strand_id
1 'polypeptide(L)'
;MRIESDLGLGQLRIETVLHFFDPQRFIDPAWVAKVILESGSEQAFLEELASLDEKRNSGGGTETQVAWWAPENERGRASFTRDNVLIKVVIAEEDDQPVAYMAWSIF
;
A
#
# COMPACT_ATOMS: atom_id res chain seq x y z
N MET A 1 -1.28 13.05 -7.37
CA MET A 1 -2.31 12.08 -6.92
C MET A 1 -2.21 11.87 -5.41
N ARG A 2 -3.34 11.70 -4.75
CA ARG A 2 -3.38 11.57 -3.29
C ARG A 2 -2.54 10.42 -2.73
N ILE A 3 -2.58 9.24 -3.40
CA ILE A 3 -1.85 8.06 -2.94
C ILE A 3 -0.35 8.36 -2.85
N GLU A 4 0.21 8.93 -3.91
CA GLU A 4 1.64 9.22 -3.95
C GLU A 4 2.03 10.27 -2.90
N SER A 5 1.21 11.30 -2.73
CA SER A 5 1.45 12.35 -1.74
C SER A 5 1.39 11.83 -0.32
N ASP A 6 0.38 11.01 -0.01
CA ASP A 6 0.19 10.50 1.35
C ASP A 6 1.27 9.50 1.73
N LEU A 7 1.71 8.66 0.81
CA LEU A 7 2.74 7.65 1.10
C LEU A 7 4.15 8.24 1.12
N GLY A 8 4.43 9.21 0.27
CA GLY A 8 5.74 9.84 0.22
C GLY A 8 6.88 8.88 -0.12
N LEU A 9 6.61 7.86 -0.94
CA LEU A 9 7.57 6.84 -1.33
C LEU A 9 8.19 7.19 -2.68
N GLY A 10 9.52 7.40 -2.69
CA GLY A 10 10.21 7.91 -3.87
C GLY A 10 10.23 6.96 -5.06
N GLN A 11 10.18 5.65 -4.82
CA GLN A 11 10.23 4.64 -5.88
C GLN A 11 8.85 4.13 -6.30
N LEU A 12 7.78 4.71 -5.76
CA LEU A 12 6.43 4.33 -6.15
C LEU A 12 6.11 4.91 -7.53
N ARG A 13 5.83 4.04 -8.49
CA ARG A 13 5.46 4.41 -9.86
C ARG A 13 4.16 3.71 -10.21
N ILE A 14 3.06 4.44 -10.15
CA ILE A 14 1.72 3.90 -10.41
C ILE A 14 1.38 4.05 -11.89
N GLU A 15 1.02 2.93 -12.54
CA GLU A 15 0.50 2.95 -13.89
C GLU A 15 -1.01 3.20 -13.88
N THR A 16 -1.74 2.44 -13.07
CA THR A 16 -3.20 2.50 -13.01
C THR A 16 -3.68 2.24 -11.60
N VAL A 17 -4.67 3.01 -11.13
CA VAL A 17 -5.36 2.72 -9.88
C VAL A 17 -6.56 1.83 -10.19
N LEU A 18 -6.57 0.61 -9.65
CA LEU A 18 -7.65 -0.34 -9.86
C LEU A 18 -8.78 -0.15 -8.85
N HIS A 19 -8.44 0.10 -7.59
CA HIS A 19 -9.40 0.29 -6.51
C HIS A 19 -8.89 1.35 -5.55
N PHE A 20 -9.81 2.14 -5.03
CA PHE A 20 -9.51 3.11 -3.99
C PHE A 20 -10.74 3.21 -3.08
N PHE A 21 -10.54 3.02 -1.78
CA PHE A 21 -11.62 3.11 -0.81
C PHE A 21 -11.20 4.03 0.34
N ASP A 22 -11.99 5.07 0.56
CA ASP A 22 -11.82 6.00 1.65
C ASP A 22 -13.14 6.03 2.43
N PRO A 23 -13.19 5.49 3.66
CA PRO A 23 -14.44 5.46 4.43
C PRO A 23 -14.88 6.83 4.92
N GLN A 24 -14.10 7.87 4.69
CA GLN A 24 -14.43 9.26 5.07
C GLN A 24 -14.75 9.41 6.56
N ARG A 25 -13.93 8.80 7.40
CA ARG A 25 -14.07 8.93 8.84
C ARG A 25 -13.46 10.24 9.31
N PHE A 26 -14.19 10.99 10.12
CA PHE A 26 -13.70 12.27 10.62
C PHE A 26 -12.64 12.11 11.70
N ILE A 27 -12.73 11.07 12.52
CA ILE A 27 -11.87 10.88 13.67
C ILE A 27 -10.57 10.18 13.29
N ASP A 28 -10.66 9.15 12.46
CA ASP A 28 -9.50 8.34 12.06
C ASP A 28 -9.43 8.25 10.54
N PRO A 29 -8.89 9.29 9.87
CA PRO A 29 -8.72 9.23 8.42
C PRO A 29 -7.93 7.99 8.00
N ALA A 30 -8.42 7.32 6.96
CA ALA A 30 -7.79 6.12 6.44
C ALA A 30 -8.22 5.90 4.99
N TRP A 31 -7.38 5.19 4.23
CA TRP A 31 -7.78 4.73 2.90
C TRP A 31 -7.01 3.47 2.55
N VAL A 32 -7.56 2.70 1.60
CA VAL A 32 -6.89 1.54 1.02
C VAL A 32 -6.97 1.64 -0.50
N ALA A 33 -5.97 1.10 -1.17
CA ALA A 33 -5.91 1.16 -2.63
C ALA A 33 -5.25 -0.09 -3.20
N LYS A 34 -5.61 -0.42 -4.42
CA LYS A 34 -4.96 -1.44 -5.24
C LYS A 34 -4.55 -0.78 -6.54
N VAL A 35 -3.28 -0.84 -6.88
CA VAL A 35 -2.74 -0.19 -8.06
C VAL A 35 -1.89 -1.16 -8.87
N ILE A 36 -1.78 -0.90 -10.19
CA ILE A 36 -0.80 -1.55 -11.04
C ILE A 36 0.44 -0.66 -11.05
N LEU A 37 1.60 -1.26 -10.81
CA LEU A 37 2.87 -0.53 -10.85
C LEU A 37 3.41 -0.47 -12.28
N GLU A 38 4.17 0.57 -12.60
CA GLU A 38 4.82 0.66 -13.88
C GLU A 38 5.79 -0.50 -14.08
N SER A 39 5.84 -1.03 -15.31
CA SER A 39 6.71 -2.14 -15.66
C SER A 39 8.17 -1.79 -15.37
N GLY A 40 8.85 -2.69 -14.65
CA GLY A 40 10.26 -2.49 -14.30
C GLY A 40 10.51 -1.67 -13.05
N SER A 41 9.46 -1.11 -12.41
CA SER A 41 9.63 -0.32 -11.19
C SER A 41 9.55 -1.15 -9.92
N GLU A 42 9.09 -2.39 -10.01
CA GLU A 42 8.82 -3.23 -8.85
C GLU A 42 10.03 -3.43 -7.95
N GLN A 43 11.20 -3.75 -8.53
CA GLN A 43 12.38 -4.07 -7.75
C GLN A 43 12.86 -2.88 -6.91
N ALA A 44 12.93 -1.70 -7.49
CA ALA A 44 13.34 -0.50 -6.76
C ALA A 44 12.37 -0.18 -5.63
N PHE A 45 11.09 -0.37 -5.86
CA PHE A 45 10.06 -0.15 -4.85
C PHE A 45 10.18 -1.17 -3.71
N LEU A 46 10.40 -2.44 -4.04
CA LEU A 46 10.61 -3.48 -3.02
C LEU A 46 11.83 -3.16 -2.15
N GLU A 47 12.91 -2.68 -2.74
CA GLU A 47 14.10 -2.30 -2.00
C GLU A 47 13.84 -1.12 -1.06
N GLU A 48 13.08 -0.13 -1.53
CA GLU A 48 12.69 1.00 -0.68
C GLU A 48 11.85 0.51 0.49
N LEU A 49 10.86 -0.34 0.24
CA LEU A 49 10.00 -0.86 1.30
C LEU A 49 10.79 -1.68 2.32
N ALA A 50 11.74 -2.48 1.87
CA ALA A 50 12.57 -3.28 2.77
C ALA A 50 13.36 -2.40 3.74
N SER A 51 13.79 -1.23 3.30
CA SER A 51 14.54 -0.30 4.16
C SER A 51 13.65 0.40 5.18
N LEU A 52 12.33 0.43 4.96
CA LEU A 52 11.37 1.11 5.82
C LEU A 52 10.60 0.17 6.74
N ASP A 53 10.64 -1.13 6.49
CA ASP A 53 9.82 -2.10 7.22
C ASP A 53 10.18 -2.12 8.71
N GLU A 54 9.19 -1.91 9.58
CA GLU A 54 9.36 -1.87 11.02
C GLU A 54 8.92 -3.17 11.71
N LYS A 55 8.46 -4.15 10.97
CA LYS A 55 8.02 -5.46 11.50
C LYS A 55 7.04 -5.34 12.67
N ARG A 56 6.16 -4.39 12.63
CA ARG A 56 5.13 -4.26 13.66
C ARG A 56 3.95 -5.18 13.37
N ASN A 57 3.43 -5.78 14.43
CA ASN A 57 2.19 -6.51 14.33
C ASN A 57 1.04 -5.50 14.38
N SER A 58 0.62 -5.04 13.23
CA SER A 58 -0.50 -4.11 13.11
C SER A 58 -1.77 -4.91 12.94
N GLY A 59 -2.74 -4.70 13.80
CA GLY A 59 -4.04 -5.36 13.71
C GLY A 59 -4.80 -4.98 12.46
N GLY A 60 -5.99 -5.53 12.28
CA GLY A 60 -6.83 -5.24 11.14
C GLY A 60 -7.16 -3.74 11.06
N GLY A 61 -7.30 -3.23 9.85
CA GLY A 61 -7.63 -1.85 9.59
C GLY A 61 -8.64 -1.75 8.46
N THR A 62 -8.57 -0.65 7.72
CA THR A 62 -9.51 -0.39 6.61
C THR A 62 -9.45 -1.48 5.54
N GLU A 63 -8.33 -2.15 5.38
CA GLU A 63 -8.18 -3.24 4.42
C GLU A 63 -9.14 -4.40 4.67
N THR A 64 -9.61 -4.59 5.91
CA THR A 64 -10.58 -5.63 6.22
C THR A 64 -11.98 -5.29 5.76
N GLN A 65 -12.24 -4.06 5.34
CA GLN A 65 -13.55 -3.58 4.93
C GLN A 65 -13.80 -3.77 3.44
N VAL A 66 -12.80 -4.20 2.68
CA VAL A 66 -12.93 -4.34 1.23
C VAL A 66 -12.62 -5.77 0.82
N ALA A 67 -13.49 -6.32 -0.05
CA ALA A 67 -13.35 -7.70 -0.50
C ALA A 67 -12.18 -7.88 -1.46
N TRP A 68 -11.77 -6.84 -2.17
CA TRP A 68 -10.69 -6.93 -3.15
C TRP A 68 -9.29 -6.94 -2.53
N TRP A 69 -9.17 -6.71 -1.23
CA TRP A 69 -7.87 -6.86 -0.54
C TRP A 69 -7.61 -8.35 -0.35
N ALA A 70 -7.04 -8.97 -1.35
CA ALA A 70 -6.75 -10.40 -1.35
C ALA A 70 -5.54 -10.67 -2.23
N PRO A 71 -4.33 -10.23 -1.81
CA PRO A 71 -3.15 -10.39 -2.66
C PRO A 71 -2.80 -11.86 -2.89
N GLU A 72 -2.53 -12.19 -4.15
CA GLU A 72 -2.07 -13.50 -4.57
C GLU A 72 -0.65 -13.38 -5.10
N ASN A 73 0.14 -14.45 -5.01
CA ASN A 73 1.54 -14.45 -5.46
C ASN A 73 2.33 -13.28 -4.87
N GLU A 74 2.28 -13.16 -3.56
CA GLU A 74 2.93 -12.07 -2.86
C GLU A 74 4.44 -12.08 -3.06
N ARG A 75 5.00 -10.92 -3.44
CA ARG A 75 6.43 -10.73 -3.69
C ARG A 75 7.14 -10.09 -2.52
N GLY A 76 6.44 -9.29 -1.73
CA GLY A 76 6.98 -8.64 -0.56
C GLY A 76 5.94 -7.82 0.14
N ARG A 77 6.24 -7.44 1.37
CA ARG A 77 5.36 -6.59 2.16
C ARG A 77 6.18 -5.73 3.10
N ALA A 78 5.61 -4.61 3.50
CA ALA A 78 6.20 -3.75 4.50
C ALA A 78 5.11 -3.06 5.32
N SER A 79 5.43 -2.78 6.57
CA SER A 79 4.56 -2.01 7.44
C SER A 79 5.46 -1.06 8.21
N PHE A 80 5.17 0.23 8.16
CA PHE A 80 5.99 1.22 8.84
C PHE A 80 5.15 2.41 9.29
N THR A 81 5.69 3.19 10.22
CA THR A 81 5.03 4.38 10.73
C THR A 81 5.85 5.63 10.42
N ARG A 82 5.15 6.73 10.19
CA ARG A 82 5.75 8.03 9.94
C ARG A 82 4.78 9.11 10.43
N ASP A 83 5.21 9.91 11.41
CA ASP A 83 4.41 11.05 11.89
C ASP A 83 2.95 10.69 12.24
N ASN A 84 2.76 9.67 13.06
CA ASN A 84 1.43 9.18 13.47
C ASN A 84 0.62 8.56 12.34
N VAL A 85 1.27 8.18 11.25
CA VAL A 85 0.64 7.49 10.13
C VAL A 85 1.18 6.07 10.07
N LEU A 86 0.28 5.09 9.94
CA LEU A 86 0.65 3.71 9.68
C LEU A 86 0.44 3.42 8.20
N ILE A 87 1.47 2.91 7.55
CA ILE A 87 1.43 2.58 6.14
C ILE A 87 1.73 1.08 6.00
N LYS A 88 0.88 0.37 5.27
CA LYS A 88 1.08 -1.03 4.91
C LYS A 88 1.09 -1.16 3.41
N VAL A 89 2.05 -1.92 2.88
CA VAL A 89 2.13 -2.18 1.45
C VAL A 89 2.40 -3.66 1.23
N VAL A 90 1.65 -4.27 0.32
CA VAL A 90 1.88 -5.63 -0.13
C VAL A 90 2.07 -5.59 -1.64
N ILE A 91 3.20 -6.11 -2.11
CA ILE A 91 3.48 -6.22 -3.54
C ILE A 91 3.18 -7.65 -3.96
N ALA A 92 2.43 -7.80 -5.04
CA ALA A 92 2.03 -9.09 -5.57
C ALA A 92 2.13 -9.09 -7.10
N GLU A 93 2.05 -10.27 -7.70
CA GLU A 93 1.99 -10.40 -9.15
C GLU A 93 0.66 -11.02 -9.51
N GLU A 94 -0.16 -10.28 -10.26
CA GLU A 94 -1.47 -10.73 -10.71
C GLU A 94 -1.60 -10.47 -12.20
N ASP A 95 -2.04 -11.47 -12.94
CA ASP A 95 -2.18 -11.37 -14.41
C ASP A 95 -0.90 -10.90 -15.10
N ASP A 96 0.24 -11.40 -14.62
CA ASP A 96 1.57 -11.07 -15.13
C ASP A 96 1.94 -9.58 -14.97
N GLN A 97 1.29 -8.90 -14.02
CA GLN A 97 1.56 -7.49 -13.74
C GLN A 97 1.92 -7.28 -12.27
N PRO A 98 2.86 -6.38 -11.96
CA PRO A 98 3.13 -6.04 -10.57
C PRO A 98 2.01 -5.16 -10.02
N VAL A 99 1.40 -5.58 -8.93
CA VAL A 99 0.35 -4.82 -8.26
C VAL A 99 0.77 -4.51 -6.84
N ALA A 100 0.27 -3.40 -6.31
CA ALA A 100 0.51 -3.02 -4.93
C ALA A 100 -0.83 -2.81 -4.22
N TYR A 101 -0.97 -3.45 -3.06
CA TYR A 101 -2.07 -3.20 -2.14
C TYR A 101 -1.53 -2.28 -1.06
N MET A 102 -2.17 -1.16 -0.83
CA MET A 102 -1.69 -0.15 0.09
C MET A 102 -2.77 0.27 1.08
N ALA A 103 -2.39 0.45 2.33
CA ALA A 103 -3.28 0.97 3.36
C ALA A 103 -2.57 2.10 4.10
N TRP A 104 -3.30 3.18 4.34
CA TRP A 104 -2.82 4.38 5.02
C TRP A 104 -3.82 4.71 6.12
N SER A 105 -3.34 4.94 7.33
CA SER A 105 -4.23 5.32 8.43
C SER A 105 -3.48 6.18 9.45
N ILE A 106 -4.21 7.10 10.07
CA ILE A 106 -3.72 7.91 11.18
C ILE A 106 -4.10 7.21 12.49
N PHE A 107 -3.18 7.21 13.44
CA PHE A 107 -3.44 6.65 14.78
C PHE A 107 -3.05 7.59 15.90
#